data_75f461f1b0fd06581efc824cabada945
#
_entry.id   75f461f1b0fd06581efc824cabada945
#
_cell.length_a   1.000
_cell.length_b   1.000
_cell.length_c   1.000
_cell.angle_alpha   90.00
_cell.angle_beta   90.00
_cell.angle_gamma   90.00
#
_symmetry.space_group_name_H-M   'P 1'
#
loop_
_entity.id
_entity.type
_entity.pdbx_description
1 polymer ?
#
loop_
_entity_poly.entity_id
_entity_poly.type
_entity_poly.pdbx_seq_one_letter_code
_entity_poly.pdbx_strand_id
1 'polypeptide(L)'
;VGDRLDWRVEETGSVRLVCAPVADEMMRIAREAISNSLRHAAARTIIVELHHGTDRLSLAIIDDGIGLSEAVLAAGSREGHHGMVGMRERARRMDGAVEIISTTRTGTTIRVTVPARVAYL
;
A
#
# COMPACT_ATOMS: atom_id res chain seq x y z
N VAL A 1 20.81 -11.47 -13.21
CA VAL A 1 20.95 -10.28 -14.00
C VAL A 1 19.61 -9.63 -14.24
N GLY A 2 19.08 -8.76 -13.97
CA GLY A 2 17.74 -8.20 -14.20
C GLY A 2 16.70 -8.62 -13.21
N ASP A 3 17.02 -9.57 -12.36
CA ASP A 3 16.08 -10.06 -11.37
C ASP A 3 16.27 -9.42 -10.00
N ARG A 4 17.19 -8.50 -9.91
CA ARG A 4 17.48 -7.85 -8.66
C ARG A 4 16.38 -6.85 -8.32
N LEU A 5 15.79 -7.01 -7.15
CA LEU A 5 14.81 -6.10 -6.62
C LEU A 5 15.46 -5.21 -5.57
N ASP A 6 15.31 -3.92 -5.74
CA ASP A 6 15.81 -2.95 -4.76
C ASP A 6 14.68 -2.55 -3.82
N TRP A 7 14.97 -2.57 -2.54
CA TRP A 7 14.01 -2.23 -1.50
C TRP A 7 14.46 -1.01 -0.73
N ARG A 8 13.50 -0.19 -0.34
CA ARG A 8 13.73 0.92 0.56
C ARG A 8 12.56 1.02 1.53
N VAL A 9 12.87 1.18 2.81
CA VAL A 9 11.86 1.42 3.84
C VAL A 9 12.18 2.76 4.48
N GLU A 10 11.20 3.64 4.52
CA GLU A 10 11.33 4.97 5.09
C GLU A 10 10.26 5.21 6.13
N GLU A 11 10.66 5.75 7.27
CA GLU A 11 9.74 6.15 8.31
C GLU A 11 9.95 7.63 8.58
N THR A 12 8.88 8.42 8.52
CA THR A 12 8.95 9.87 8.64
C THR A 12 7.92 10.39 9.64
N GLY A 13 8.09 11.65 10.02
CA GLY A 13 7.22 12.29 11.00
C GLY A 13 7.65 11.99 12.43
N SER A 14 6.81 12.39 13.38
CA SER A 14 7.07 12.12 14.80
C SER A 14 6.55 10.74 15.16
N VAL A 15 7.45 9.80 15.30
CA VAL A 15 7.10 8.39 15.54
C VAL A 15 6.28 8.25 16.82
N ARG A 16 5.14 7.57 16.71
CA ARG A 16 4.25 7.24 17.82
C ARG A 16 3.94 5.75 17.79
N LEU A 17 3.57 5.21 18.94
CA LEU A 17 3.22 3.80 19.01
C LEU A 17 1.88 3.55 18.33
N VAL A 18 1.88 2.57 17.43
CA VAL A 18 0.69 2.16 16.69
C VAL A 18 0.06 0.99 17.43
N CYS A 19 -1.25 1.00 17.57
CA CYS A 19 -1.92 -0.11 18.23
C CYS A 19 -1.84 -1.39 17.38
N ALA A 20 -1.78 -2.54 18.05
CA ALA A 20 -1.55 -3.82 17.39
C ALA A 20 -2.57 -4.16 16.29
N PRO A 21 -3.88 -3.96 16.49
CA PRO A 21 -4.84 -4.28 15.42
C PRO A 21 -4.60 -3.48 14.15
N VAL A 22 -4.23 -2.20 14.27
CA VAL A 22 -3.94 -1.36 13.10
C VAL A 22 -2.64 -1.81 12.43
N ALA A 23 -1.61 -2.08 13.22
CA ALA A 23 -0.34 -2.58 12.69
C ALA A 23 -0.55 -3.88 11.91
N ASP A 24 -1.33 -4.80 12.43
CA ASP A 24 -1.62 -6.07 11.77
C ASP A 24 -2.35 -5.88 10.43
N GLU A 25 -3.37 -5.03 10.41
CA GLU A 25 -4.10 -4.75 9.18
C GLU A 25 -3.22 -4.05 8.15
N MET A 26 -2.41 -3.09 8.58
CA MET A 26 -1.47 -2.42 7.68
C MET A 26 -0.44 -3.38 7.09
N MET A 27 0.07 -4.31 7.89
CA MET A 27 1.00 -5.31 7.40
C MET A 27 0.38 -6.21 6.34
N ARG A 28 -0.89 -6.57 6.50
CA ARG A 28 -1.60 -7.38 5.51
C ARG A 28 -1.81 -6.62 4.21
N ILE A 29 -2.16 -5.34 4.30
CA ILE A 29 -2.28 -4.47 3.13
C ILE A 29 -0.93 -4.35 2.42
N ALA A 30 0.13 -4.12 3.18
CA ALA A 30 1.47 -4.00 2.61
C ALA A 30 1.89 -5.27 1.87
N ARG A 31 1.65 -6.44 2.47
CA ARG A 31 1.99 -7.72 1.83
C ARG A 31 1.26 -7.92 0.52
N GLU A 32 -0.02 -7.59 0.49
CA GLU A 32 -0.80 -7.73 -0.74
C GLU A 32 -0.35 -6.74 -1.81
N ALA A 33 -0.05 -5.50 -1.42
CA ALA A 33 0.44 -4.50 -2.35
C ALA A 33 1.80 -4.90 -2.94
N ILE A 34 2.71 -5.38 -2.11
CA ILE A 34 4.02 -5.86 -2.55
C ILE A 34 3.88 -7.06 -3.47
N SER A 35 3.03 -8.02 -3.10
CA SER A 35 2.77 -9.19 -3.93
C SER A 35 2.25 -8.80 -5.31
N ASN A 36 1.34 -7.83 -5.37
CA ASN A 36 0.82 -7.32 -6.64
C ASN A 36 1.92 -6.68 -7.47
N SER A 37 2.80 -5.90 -6.85
CA SER A 37 3.92 -5.27 -7.54
C SER A 37 4.85 -6.31 -8.17
N LEU A 38 5.14 -7.38 -7.44
CA LEU A 38 6.03 -8.43 -7.92
C LEU A 38 5.40 -9.27 -9.03
N ARG A 39 4.10 -9.55 -8.95
CA ARG A 39 3.43 -10.43 -9.91
C ARG A 39 2.95 -9.73 -11.17
N HIS A 40 2.51 -8.49 -11.04
CA HIS A 40 1.78 -7.81 -12.13
C HIS A 40 2.47 -6.58 -12.68
N ALA A 41 3.32 -5.94 -11.89
CA ALA A 41 3.92 -4.68 -12.28
C ALA A 41 5.35 -4.82 -12.81
N ALA A 42 5.99 -5.98 -12.64
CA ALA A 42 7.38 -6.19 -13.01
C ALA A 42 8.30 -5.12 -12.41
N ALA A 43 8.06 -4.76 -11.16
CA ALA A 43 8.78 -3.70 -10.49
C ALA A 43 10.23 -4.09 -10.22
N ARG A 44 11.13 -3.11 -10.30
CA ARG A 44 12.54 -3.27 -9.93
C ARG A 44 12.84 -2.62 -8.59
N THR A 45 12.07 -1.63 -8.22
CA THR A 45 12.22 -0.89 -6.97
C THR A 45 10.90 -0.82 -6.26
N ILE A 46 10.90 -1.14 -4.97
CA ILE A 46 9.72 -0.99 -4.11
C ILE A 46 10.13 -0.14 -2.92
N ILE A 47 9.40 0.92 -2.69
CA ILE A 47 9.59 1.82 -1.55
C ILE A 47 8.39 1.67 -0.62
N VAL A 48 8.66 1.40 0.64
CA VAL A 48 7.65 1.37 1.69
C VAL A 48 7.85 2.60 2.55
N GLU A 49 6.85 3.47 2.61
CA GLU A 49 6.91 4.69 3.41
C GLU A 49 5.85 4.64 4.50
N LEU A 50 6.28 4.79 5.75
CA LEU A 50 5.37 4.96 6.88
C LEU A 50 5.52 6.38 7.39
N HIS A 51 4.43 7.13 7.35
CA HIS A 51 4.44 8.52 7.81
C HIS A 51 3.55 8.71 9.03
N HIS A 52 4.15 9.16 10.12
CA HIS A 52 3.44 9.47 11.36
C HIS A 52 3.02 10.94 11.35
N GLY A 53 1.77 11.18 10.98
CA GLY A 53 1.21 12.52 11.01
C GLY A 53 0.47 12.80 12.30
N THR A 54 0.15 14.06 12.56
CA THR A 54 -0.61 14.49 13.73
C THR A 54 -2.03 13.94 13.68
N ASP A 55 -2.67 14.01 12.52
CA ASP A 55 -4.07 13.64 12.35
C ASP A 55 -4.26 12.23 11.81
N ARG A 56 -3.22 11.64 11.23
CA ARG A 56 -3.33 10.34 10.57
C ARG A 56 -2.00 9.64 10.48
N LEU A 57 -2.08 8.32 10.39
CA LEU A 57 -0.96 7.46 10.06
C LEU A 57 -1.13 7.03 8.60
N SER A 58 -0.09 7.13 7.79
CA SER A 58 -0.13 6.75 6.37
C SER A 58 0.94 5.71 6.06
N LEU A 59 0.56 4.71 5.27
CA LEU A 59 1.49 3.73 4.74
C LEU A 59 1.37 3.75 3.22
N ALA A 60 2.49 3.90 2.52
CA ALA A 60 2.51 3.87 1.07
C ALA A 60 3.44 2.78 0.57
N ILE A 61 2.99 2.04 -0.42
CA ILE A 61 3.79 1.07 -1.15
C ILE A 61 3.92 1.61 -2.58
N ILE A 62 5.14 1.96 -2.94
CA ILE A 62 5.43 2.63 -4.21
C ILE A 62 6.31 1.72 -5.04
N ASP A 63 5.88 1.39 -6.25
CA ASP A 63 6.70 0.63 -7.18
C ASP A 63 6.94 1.41 -8.48
N ASP A 64 8.00 1.04 -9.17
CA ASP A 64 8.39 1.62 -10.46
C ASP A 64 8.02 0.71 -11.63
N GLY A 65 7.04 -0.15 -11.44
CA GLY A 65 6.64 -1.11 -12.45
C GLY A 65 5.87 -0.49 -13.61
N ILE A 66 5.19 -1.34 -14.36
CA ILE A 66 4.45 -0.90 -15.55
C ILE A 66 3.13 -0.21 -15.23
N GLY A 67 2.72 -0.23 -13.97
CA GLY A 67 1.44 0.28 -13.54
C GLY A 67 0.31 -0.72 -13.83
N LEU A 68 -0.89 -0.37 -13.40
CA LEU A 68 -2.09 -1.17 -13.64
C LEU A 68 -2.88 -0.53 -14.78
N SER A 69 -3.50 -1.35 -15.62
CA SER A 69 -4.37 -0.84 -16.68
C SER A 69 -5.65 -0.25 -16.07
N GLU A 70 -6.29 0.64 -16.81
CA GLU A 70 -7.57 1.20 -16.40
C GLU A 70 -8.62 0.12 -16.19
N ALA A 71 -8.60 -0.91 -17.04
CA ALA A 71 -9.53 -2.03 -16.92
C ALA A 71 -9.33 -2.79 -15.61
N VAL A 72 -8.08 -3.00 -15.19
CA VAL A 72 -7.77 -3.67 -13.92
C VAL A 72 -8.22 -2.82 -12.75
N LEU A 73 -7.94 -1.52 -12.79
CA LEU A 73 -8.36 -0.60 -11.72
C LEU A 73 -9.89 -0.56 -11.60
N ALA A 74 -10.59 -0.50 -12.71
CA ALA A 74 -12.06 -0.48 -12.72
C ALA A 74 -12.66 -1.78 -12.23
N ALA A 75 -12.06 -2.92 -12.60
CA ALA A 75 -12.55 -4.24 -12.22
C ALA A 75 -12.38 -4.51 -10.72
N GLY A 76 -11.26 -4.08 -10.15
CA GLY A 76 -10.97 -4.19 -8.71
C GLY A 76 -10.91 -5.61 -8.15
N SER A 77 -11.86 -6.45 -8.50
CA SER A 77 -12.00 -7.80 -7.96
C SER A 77 -11.91 -8.91 -8.98
N ARG A 78 -11.35 -8.64 -10.15
CA ARG A 78 -11.13 -9.68 -11.14
C ARG A 78 -10.14 -10.71 -10.63
N GLU A 79 -10.19 -11.89 -11.21
CA GLU A 79 -9.25 -12.96 -10.89
C GLU A 79 -7.81 -12.43 -10.92
N GLY A 80 -7.07 -12.71 -9.86
CA GLY A 80 -5.71 -12.19 -9.69
C GLY A 80 -5.62 -10.79 -9.09
N HIS A 81 -6.77 -10.11 -8.90
CA HIS A 81 -6.81 -8.74 -8.38
C HIS A 81 -7.76 -8.58 -7.18
N HIS A 82 -8.13 -9.68 -6.56
CA HIS A 82 -8.99 -9.68 -5.37
C HIS A 82 -8.41 -8.89 -4.21
N GLY A 83 -7.09 -8.78 -4.17
CA GLY A 83 -6.39 -8.07 -3.11
C GLY A 83 -6.80 -6.62 -2.97
N MET A 84 -7.17 -5.95 -4.07
CA MET A 84 -7.60 -4.56 -4.01
C MET A 84 -8.89 -4.40 -3.21
N VAL A 85 -9.84 -5.32 -3.39
CA VAL A 85 -11.08 -5.33 -2.60
C VAL A 85 -10.76 -5.60 -1.14
N GLY A 86 -9.91 -6.57 -0.86
CA GLY A 86 -9.49 -6.90 0.50
C GLY A 86 -8.78 -5.75 1.18
N MET A 87 -7.90 -5.04 0.47
CA MET A 87 -7.22 -3.87 1.02
C MET A 87 -8.21 -2.77 1.43
N ARG A 88 -9.21 -2.51 0.59
CA ARG A 88 -10.22 -1.50 0.90
C ARG A 88 -11.07 -1.89 2.10
N GLU A 89 -11.45 -3.15 2.19
CA GLU A 89 -12.21 -3.66 3.34
C GLU A 89 -11.42 -3.57 4.63
N ARG A 90 -10.13 -3.92 4.59
CA ARG A 90 -9.26 -3.81 5.75
C ARG A 90 -9.11 -2.37 6.22
N ALA A 91 -8.95 -1.45 5.27
CA ALA A 91 -8.85 -0.03 5.60
C ALA A 91 -10.14 0.47 6.26
N ARG A 92 -11.30 0.06 5.75
CA ARG A 92 -12.58 0.46 6.35
C ARG A 92 -12.73 -0.01 7.79
N ARG A 93 -12.20 -1.18 8.13
CA ARG A 93 -12.23 -1.68 9.52
C ARG A 93 -11.46 -0.78 10.47
N MET A 94 -10.55 0.02 9.94
CA MET A 94 -9.75 0.97 10.71
C MET A 94 -10.26 2.42 10.56
N ASP A 95 -11.45 2.60 10.04
CA ASP A 95 -11.97 3.93 9.66
C ASP A 95 -11.04 4.66 8.69
N GLY A 96 -10.26 3.90 7.93
CA GLY A 96 -9.30 4.42 7.00
C GLY A 96 -9.75 4.31 5.56
N ALA A 97 -8.86 4.67 4.66
CA ALA A 97 -9.08 4.60 3.23
C ALA A 97 -7.84 4.13 2.49
N VAL A 98 -8.04 3.51 1.33
CA VAL A 98 -6.97 3.14 0.42
C VAL A 98 -7.09 3.97 -0.84
N GLU A 99 -5.99 4.58 -1.24
CA GLU A 99 -5.86 5.30 -2.50
C GLU A 99 -4.91 4.51 -3.40
N ILE A 100 -5.34 4.25 -4.62
CA ILE A 100 -4.52 3.56 -5.61
C ILE A 100 -4.25 4.53 -6.75
N ILE A 101 -2.98 4.87 -6.93
CA ILE A 101 -2.54 5.77 -7.99
C ILE A 101 -1.65 4.96 -8.91
N SER A 102 -2.07 4.79 -10.16
CA SER A 102 -1.30 4.01 -11.11
C SER A 102 -1.34 4.70 -12.46
N THR A 103 -0.17 4.78 -13.08
CA THR A 103 -0.05 5.24 -14.45
C THR A 103 0.73 4.22 -15.24
N THR A 104 0.27 3.93 -16.45
CA THR A 104 0.99 3.04 -17.36
C THR A 104 2.40 3.60 -17.56
N ARG A 105 3.42 2.79 -17.29
CA ARG A 105 4.85 3.12 -17.46
C ARG A 105 5.55 3.78 -16.28
N THR A 106 4.83 4.33 -15.30
CA THR A 106 5.48 5.02 -14.18
C THR A 106 5.33 4.34 -12.84
N GLY A 107 4.54 3.25 -12.80
CA GLY A 107 4.40 2.46 -11.60
C GLY A 107 3.09 2.67 -10.86
N THR A 108 3.04 2.13 -9.65
CA THR A 108 1.83 2.15 -8.82
C THR A 108 2.17 2.59 -7.41
N THR A 109 1.33 3.43 -6.84
CA THR A 109 1.37 3.78 -5.42
C THR A 109 0.08 3.32 -4.78
N ILE A 110 0.19 2.53 -3.72
CA ILE A 110 -0.95 2.15 -2.89
C ILE A 110 -0.72 2.80 -1.54
N ARG A 111 -1.64 3.68 -1.14
CA ARG A 111 -1.54 4.40 0.12
C ARG A 111 -2.75 4.10 0.98
N VAL A 112 -2.50 3.63 2.20
CA VAL A 112 -3.54 3.48 3.21
C VAL A 112 -3.36 4.57 4.26
N THR A 113 -4.46 5.18 4.65
CA THR A 113 -4.48 6.26 5.64
C THR A 113 -5.47 5.90 6.73
N VAL A 114 -5.04 6.02 7.99
CA VAL A 114 -5.86 5.70 9.16
C VAL A 114 -5.86 6.90 10.09
N PRO A 115 -7.04 7.30 10.62
CA PRO A 115 -7.10 8.42 11.55
C PRO A 115 -6.25 8.16 12.80
N ALA A 116 -5.61 9.20 13.31
CA ALA A 116 -4.75 9.09 14.49
C ALA A 116 -5.46 8.50 15.70
N ARG A 117 -6.75 8.88 15.91
CA ARG A 117 -7.54 8.36 17.03
C ARG A 117 -7.71 6.85 17.00
N VAL A 118 -7.59 6.23 15.84
CA VAL A 118 -7.68 4.77 15.68
C VAL A 118 -6.30 4.14 15.68
N ALA A 119 -5.34 4.77 15.03
CA ALA A 119 -4.02 4.19 14.77
C ALA A 119 -3.10 4.17 15.99
N TYR A 120 -3.07 5.26 16.74
CA TYR A 120 -2.07 5.43 17.81
C TYR A 120 -2.59 5.00 19.17
N LEU A 121 -1.66 4.55 19.99
CA LEU A 121 -1.93 4.30 21.41
C LEU A 121 -2.08 5.59 22.19
#